data_a47874acaef910175e1fa8885d13caee
#
_entry.id   a47874acaef910175e1fa8885d13caee
#
_cell.length_a   1.000
_cell.length_b   1.000
_cell.length_c   1.000
_cell.angle_alpha   90.00
_cell.angle_beta   90.00
_cell.angle_gamma   90.00
#
_symmetry.space_group_name_H-M   'P 1'
#
loop_
_entity.id
_entity.type
_entity.pdbx_description
1 polymer ?
#
loop_
_entity_poly.entity_id
_entity_poly.type
_entity_poly.pdbx_seq_one_letter_code
_entity_poly.pdbx_strand_id
1 'polypeptide(L)'
;MIKNILFDMGGVVFEIDKVEPYKRFGALGINPDDYVDLYTQKGFFLDLETGKIDADEFCRLLAKAGGRNAVSYDEAQYCWLSFVKNIPERNLNCFTRLRRKYHLCLTTNTNPFIMKFMRSDRFSGDRHPITDYFDSLFCSYEIKHCKPSADYFNYVLRADNMNADECLFVDDSINNIRSAESLGIHGFLVEPGKDWTVALEKKLGEEA
;
A
#
# COMPACT_ATOMS: atom_id res chain seq x y z
N MET A 1 -2.30 -24.88 -6.64
CA MET A 1 -0.87 -24.46 -6.54
C MET A 1 -0.79 -22.96 -6.77
N ILE A 2 -0.15 -22.25 -5.87
CA ILE A 2 0.02 -20.78 -5.96
C ILE A 2 0.92 -20.43 -7.15
N LYS A 3 0.49 -19.45 -7.94
CA LYS A 3 1.23 -18.86 -9.08
C LYS A 3 1.46 -17.38 -8.91
N ASN A 4 0.53 -16.69 -8.20
CA ASN A 4 0.53 -15.25 -8.04
C ASN A 4 0.56 -14.88 -6.56
N ILE A 5 1.37 -13.87 -6.19
CA ILE A 5 1.40 -13.36 -4.83
C ILE A 5 1.08 -11.86 -4.86
N LEU A 6 0.00 -11.50 -4.18
CA LEU A 6 -0.48 -10.13 -4.05
C LEU A 6 0.01 -9.58 -2.71
N PHE A 7 0.81 -8.54 -2.72
CA PHE A 7 1.35 -7.92 -1.51
C PHE A 7 0.70 -6.58 -1.22
N ASP A 8 0.27 -6.35 0.00
CA ASP A 8 0.04 -4.98 0.47
C ASP A 8 1.37 -4.22 0.57
N MET A 9 1.28 -2.91 0.68
CA MET A 9 2.44 -2.03 0.76
C MET A 9 2.75 -1.61 2.19
N GLY A 10 1.81 -0.97 2.88
CA GLY A 10 1.98 -0.51 4.25
C GLY A 10 1.97 -1.68 5.25
N GLY A 11 2.94 -1.77 6.15
CA GLY A 11 3.05 -2.91 7.08
C GLY A 11 3.64 -4.17 6.47
N VAL A 12 3.75 -4.27 5.14
CA VAL A 12 4.30 -5.42 4.42
C VAL A 12 5.58 -5.05 3.66
N VAL A 13 5.52 -4.12 2.71
CA VAL A 13 6.72 -3.64 2.00
C VAL A 13 7.56 -2.76 2.91
N PHE A 14 6.91 -1.82 3.61
CA PHE A 14 7.56 -0.92 4.56
C PHE A 14 6.87 -0.92 5.93
N GLU A 15 7.64 -0.58 6.97
CA GLU A 15 7.12 -0.37 8.31
C GLU A 15 6.41 0.97 8.40
N ILE A 16 5.20 1.00 9.02
CA ILE A 16 4.40 2.21 9.16
C ILE A 16 4.81 2.97 10.43
N ASP A 17 5.07 4.28 10.29
CA ASP A 17 5.15 5.20 11.43
C ASP A 17 3.74 5.68 11.81
N LYS A 18 3.36 5.51 13.06
CA LYS A 18 2.05 5.94 13.59
C LYS A 18 2.11 7.27 14.35
N VAL A 19 3.29 7.84 14.52
CA VAL A 19 3.51 9.05 15.34
C VAL A 19 3.90 10.24 14.47
N GLU A 20 4.85 10.04 13.57
CA GLU A 20 5.38 11.13 12.76
C GLU A 20 4.33 11.81 11.84
N PRO A 21 3.35 11.09 11.24
CA PRO A 21 2.28 11.73 10.47
C PRO A 21 1.45 12.73 11.30
N TYR A 22 1.17 12.42 12.55
CA TYR A 22 0.44 13.31 13.44
C TYR A 22 1.17 14.63 13.65
N LYS A 23 2.50 14.59 13.78
CA LYS A 23 3.32 15.80 13.94
C LYS A 23 3.32 16.63 12.66
N ARG A 24 3.54 15.99 11.49
CA ARG A 24 3.70 16.71 10.23
C ARG A 24 2.39 17.29 9.73
N PHE A 25 1.30 16.51 9.74
CA PHE A 25 -0.03 17.04 9.41
C PHE A 25 -0.49 18.06 10.46
N GLY A 26 -0.19 17.85 11.75
CA GLY A 26 -0.47 18.81 12.82
C GLY A 26 0.23 20.16 12.63
N ALA A 27 1.45 20.18 12.10
CA ALA A 27 2.16 21.41 11.74
C ALA A 27 1.49 22.18 10.58
N LEU A 28 0.65 21.53 9.79
CA LEU A 28 -0.20 22.16 8.77
C LEU A 28 -1.57 22.58 9.31
N GLY A 29 -1.84 22.42 10.61
CA GLY A 29 -3.12 22.73 11.24
C GLY A 29 -4.19 21.62 11.08
N ILE A 30 -3.78 20.42 10.69
CA ILE A 30 -4.67 19.27 10.51
C ILE A 30 -4.61 18.38 11.75
N ASN A 31 -5.78 18.02 12.28
CA ASN A 31 -5.87 16.93 13.23
C ASN A 31 -6.06 15.61 12.44
N PRO A 32 -5.07 14.69 12.41
CA PRO A 32 -5.19 13.46 11.65
C PRO A 32 -6.37 12.58 12.06
N ASP A 33 -6.82 12.58 13.32
CA ASP A 33 -7.95 11.77 13.78
C ASP A 33 -9.26 12.08 13.05
N ASP A 34 -9.38 13.29 12.47
CA ASP A 34 -10.55 13.68 11.68
C ASP A 34 -10.59 12.97 10.31
N TYR A 35 -9.44 12.47 9.82
CA TYR A 35 -9.27 11.98 8.45
C TYR A 35 -8.68 10.58 8.36
N VAL A 36 -7.98 10.10 9.39
CA VAL A 36 -7.28 8.81 9.43
C VAL A 36 -7.78 8.01 10.62
N ASP A 37 -8.17 6.77 10.42
CA ASP A 37 -8.33 5.81 11.50
C ASP A 37 -7.38 4.62 11.31
N LEU A 38 -7.50 3.58 12.14
CA LEU A 38 -6.55 2.46 12.16
C LEU A 38 -6.44 1.72 10.81
N TYR A 39 -7.49 1.78 9.97
CA TYR A 39 -7.57 0.95 8.76
C TYR A 39 -8.12 1.69 7.53
N THR A 40 -8.72 2.87 7.73
CA THR A 40 -9.38 3.59 6.63
C THR A 40 -9.14 5.10 6.72
N GLN A 41 -9.13 5.73 5.57
CA GLN A 41 -9.13 7.18 5.45
C GLN A 41 -10.57 7.70 5.43
N LYS A 42 -10.76 9.00 5.73
CA LYS A 42 -12.06 9.70 5.73
C LYS A 42 -11.95 11.02 4.98
N GLY A 43 -13.12 11.55 4.55
CA GLY A 43 -13.18 12.84 3.87
C GLY A 43 -12.26 12.90 2.65
N PHE A 44 -11.62 14.04 2.43
CA PHE A 44 -10.79 14.25 1.24
C PHE A 44 -9.50 13.40 1.22
N PHE A 45 -9.06 12.83 2.36
CA PHE A 45 -8.00 11.82 2.38
C PHE A 45 -8.45 10.53 1.68
N LEU A 46 -9.66 10.05 1.97
CA LEU A 46 -10.24 8.92 1.27
C LEU A 46 -10.52 9.25 -0.21
N ASP A 47 -10.98 10.47 -0.49
CA ASP A 47 -11.23 10.88 -1.87
C ASP A 47 -9.94 10.89 -2.72
N LEU A 48 -8.79 11.22 -2.12
CA LEU A 48 -7.49 11.10 -2.75
C LEU A 48 -7.13 9.63 -3.03
N GLU A 49 -7.26 8.74 -2.03
CA GLU A 49 -6.94 7.31 -2.17
C GLU A 49 -7.89 6.56 -3.10
N THR A 50 -9.12 7.06 -3.27
CA THR A 50 -10.08 6.52 -4.25
C THR A 50 -9.99 7.17 -5.63
N GLY A 51 -9.05 8.12 -5.80
CA GLY A 51 -8.85 8.83 -7.06
C GLY A 51 -10.04 9.71 -7.49
N LYS A 52 -10.91 10.13 -6.55
CA LYS A 52 -11.99 11.09 -6.79
C LYS A 52 -11.45 12.51 -6.91
N ILE A 53 -10.35 12.80 -6.23
CA ILE A 53 -9.61 14.06 -6.34
C ILE A 53 -8.16 13.76 -6.69
N ASP A 54 -7.50 14.72 -7.33
CA ASP A 54 -6.08 14.66 -7.65
C ASP A 54 -5.22 15.31 -6.54
N ALA A 55 -3.90 15.31 -6.74
CA ALA A 55 -2.95 15.86 -5.79
C ALA A 55 -3.11 17.39 -5.59
N ASP A 56 -3.46 18.12 -6.66
CA ASP A 56 -3.61 19.58 -6.58
C ASP A 56 -4.84 19.95 -5.77
N GLU A 57 -5.98 19.27 -6.02
CA GLU A 57 -7.19 19.45 -5.24
C GLU A 57 -6.98 19.04 -3.78
N PHE A 58 -6.25 17.94 -3.52
CA PHE A 58 -5.89 17.56 -2.16
C PHE A 58 -5.11 18.66 -1.44
N CYS A 59 -4.08 19.23 -2.08
CA CYS A 59 -3.29 20.33 -1.50
C CYS A 59 -4.17 21.56 -1.18
N ARG A 60 -5.12 21.89 -2.06
CA ARG A 60 -6.09 22.98 -1.86
C ARG A 60 -6.99 22.71 -0.64
N LEU A 61 -7.52 21.51 -0.54
CA LEU A 61 -8.38 21.10 0.59
C LEU A 61 -7.59 21.02 1.90
N LEU A 62 -6.35 20.55 1.84
CA LEU A 62 -5.43 20.49 3.00
C LEU A 62 -5.15 21.90 3.53
N ALA A 63 -4.85 22.86 2.63
CA ALA A 63 -4.66 24.24 3.00
C ALA A 63 -5.90 24.85 3.66
N LYS A 64 -7.08 24.63 3.07
CA LYS A 64 -8.36 25.12 3.61
C LYS A 64 -8.64 24.54 5.00
N ALA A 65 -8.46 23.24 5.19
CA ALA A 65 -8.70 22.55 6.45
C ALA A 65 -7.72 23.02 7.55
N GLY A 66 -6.46 23.27 7.19
CA GLY A 66 -5.42 23.75 8.11
C GLY A 66 -5.42 25.28 8.34
N GLY A 67 -6.38 26.02 7.75
CA GLY A 67 -6.44 27.49 7.88
C GLY A 67 -5.26 28.22 7.23
N ARG A 68 -4.64 27.65 6.19
CA ARG A 68 -3.49 28.16 5.46
C ARG A 68 -3.90 28.74 4.10
N ASN A 69 -3.12 29.70 3.61
CA ASN A 69 -3.35 30.26 2.27
C ASN A 69 -3.05 29.25 1.15
N ALA A 70 -2.03 28.41 1.34
CA ALA A 70 -1.64 27.36 0.40
C ALA A 70 -0.87 26.25 1.13
N VAL A 71 -0.89 25.07 0.54
CA VAL A 71 0.01 23.94 0.83
C VAL A 71 0.55 23.44 -0.50
N SER A 72 1.87 23.41 -0.64
CA SER A 72 2.54 22.94 -1.84
C SER A 72 2.48 21.40 -1.94
N TYR A 73 2.70 20.90 -3.16
CA TYR A 73 2.85 19.45 -3.39
C TYR A 73 3.95 18.85 -2.50
N ASP A 74 5.08 19.52 -2.37
CA ASP A 74 6.22 19.00 -1.60
C ASP A 74 5.92 18.99 -0.08
N GLU A 75 5.18 19.98 0.45
CA GLU A 75 4.72 19.95 1.85
C GLU A 75 3.76 18.79 2.09
N ALA A 76 2.78 18.59 1.20
CA ALA A 76 1.86 17.47 1.29
C ALA A 76 2.59 16.12 1.18
N GLN A 77 3.53 15.98 0.21
CA GLN A 77 4.35 14.80 0.08
C GLN A 77 5.22 14.54 1.31
N TYR A 78 5.82 15.58 1.88
CA TYR A 78 6.59 15.47 3.13
C TYR A 78 5.74 14.91 4.29
N CYS A 79 4.47 15.32 4.38
CA CYS A 79 3.54 14.75 5.37
C CYS A 79 3.20 13.29 5.06
N TRP A 80 2.85 12.96 3.82
CA TRP A 80 2.51 11.59 3.44
C TRP A 80 3.68 10.61 3.58
N LEU A 81 4.90 11.02 3.24
CA LEU A 81 6.09 10.18 3.39
C LEU A 81 6.46 9.91 4.84
N SER A 82 5.90 10.63 5.80
CA SER A 82 6.09 10.34 7.21
C SER A 82 5.47 9.02 7.68
N PHE A 83 4.51 8.46 6.92
CA PHE A 83 4.01 7.11 7.17
C PHE A 83 5.06 6.02 6.88
N VAL A 84 6.04 6.30 6.01
CA VAL A 84 7.10 5.35 5.65
C VAL A 84 8.23 5.45 6.68
N LYS A 85 8.23 4.56 7.67
CA LYS A 85 9.24 4.54 8.73
C LYS A 85 10.56 3.94 8.27
N ASN A 86 10.49 2.77 7.66
CA ASN A 86 11.63 1.99 7.21
C ASN A 86 11.21 1.01 6.12
N ILE A 87 12.07 0.78 5.15
CA ILE A 87 11.90 -0.25 4.12
C ILE A 87 12.95 -1.33 4.41
N PRO A 88 12.56 -2.46 5.05
CA PRO A 88 13.54 -3.48 5.42
C PRO A 88 14.13 -4.17 4.20
N GLU A 89 15.44 -4.22 4.10
CA GLU A 89 16.16 -4.87 3.00
C GLU A 89 15.79 -6.36 2.87
N ARG A 90 15.50 -7.05 3.99
CA ARG A 90 15.03 -8.44 3.98
C ARG A 90 13.75 -8.62 3.14
N ASN A 91 12.84 -7.63 3.17
CA ASN A 91 11.60 -7.68 2.39
C ASN A 91 11.92 -7.57 0.89
N LEU A 92 12.78 -6.62 0.49
CA LEU A 92 13.22 -6.44 -0.90
C LEU A 92 13.93 -7.70 -1.43
N ASN A 93 14.80 -8.28 -0.62
CA ASN A 93 15.48 -9.53 -0.94
C ASN A 93 14.50 -10.70 -1.08
N CYS A 94 13.45 -10.77 -0.27
CA CYS A 94 12.38 -11.76 -0.38
C CYS A 94 11.63 -11.60 -1.71
N PHE A 95 11.19 -10.39 -2.08
CA PHE A 95 10.53 -10.12 -3.36
C PHE A 95 11.41 -10.56 -4.54
N THR A 96 12.71 -10.22 -4.52
CA THR A 96 13.67 -10.61 -5.56
C THR A 96 13.77 -12.13 -5.71
N ARG A 97 13.72 -12.89 -4.60
CA ARG A 97 13.72 -14.37 -4.67
C ARG A 97 12.41 -14.92 -5.17
N LEU A 98 11.27 -14.43 -4.65
CA LEU A 98 9.93 -14.91 -4.99
C LEU A 98 9.60 -14.65 -6.46
N ARG A 99 9.99 -13.50 -7.01
CA ARG A 99 9.75 -13.12 -8.41
C ARG A 99 10.35 -14.10 -9.43
N ARG A 100 11.31 -14.93 -9.03
CA ARG A 100 11.88 -15.98 -9.89
C ARG A 100 10.92 -17.15 -10.14
N LYS A 101 9.87 -17.29 -9.31
CA LYS A 101 8.95 -18.43 -9.33
C LYS A 101 7.48 -18.02 -9.44
N TYR A 102 7.15 -16.83 -8.98
CA TYR A 102 5.78 -16.34 -8.86
C TYR A 102 5.63 -15.00 -9.58
N HIS A 103 4.44 -14.73 -10.08
CA HIS A 103 4.04 -13.40 -10.51
C HIS A 103 3.72 -12.55 -9.27
N LEU A 104 4.42 -11.44 -9.08
CA LEU A 104 4.26 -10.58 -7.92
C LEU A 104 3.47 -9.32 -8.25
N CYS A 105 2.37 -9.10 -7.53
CA CYS A 105 1.54 -7.91 -7.66
C CYS A 105 1.62 -7.06 -6.39
N LEU A 106 1.81 -5.76 -6.53
CA LEU A 106 1.58 -4.81 -5.45
C LEU A 106 0.10 -4.41 -5.45
N THR A 107 -0.59 -4.57 -4.33
CA THR A 107 -2.02 -4.28 -4.16
C THR A 107 -2.22 -3.35 -2.97
N THR A 108 -2.44 -2.05 -3.19
CA THR A 108 -2.34 -1.07 -2.11
C THR A 108 -3.41 0.01 -2.15
N ASN A 109 -3.96 0.33 -0.97
CA ASN A 109 -4.66 1.60 -0.76
C ASN A 109 -3.60 2.68 -0.57
N THR A 110 -3.53 3.64 -1.48
CA THR A 110 -2.43 4.61 -1.53
C THR A 110 -2.81 5.86 -2.32
N ASN A 111 -1.86 6.75 -2.50
CA ASN A 111 -2.05 8.04 -3.15
C ASN A 111 -0.83 8.45 -3.98
N PRO A 112 -0.95 9.48 -4.86
CA PRO A 112 0.11 9.90 -5.75
C PRO A 112 1.37 10.41 -5.04
N PHE A 113 1.27 10.96 -3.82
CA PHE A 113 2.42 11.47 -3.07
C PHE A 113 3.36 10.35 -2.64
N ILE A 114 2.81 9.26 -2.10
CA ILE A 114 3.59 8.08 -1.72
C ILE A 114 4.13 7.40 -2.97
N MET A 115 3.29 7.18 -3.99
CA MET A 115 3.70 6.44 -5.18
C MET A 115 4.75 7.16 -6.03
N LYS A 116 4.81 8.50 -6.03
CA LYS A 116 5.92 9.25 -6.65
C LYS A 116 7.27 8.89 -6.03
N PHE A 117 7.34 8.72 -4.71
CA PHE A 117 8.55 8.27 -4.02
C PHE A 117 8.84 6.79 -4.30
N MET A 118 7.84 5.92 -4.17
CA MET A 118 8.00 4.48 -4.38
C MET A 118 8.48 4.14 -5.79
N ARG A 119 8.02 4.89 -6.80
CA ARG A 119 8.43 4.73 -8.21
C ARG A 119 9.74 5.44 -8.57
N SER A 120 10.42 6.05 -7.60
CA SER A 120 11.70 6.72 -7.82
C SER A 120 12.88 5.83 -7.42
N ASP A 121 14.08 6.20 -7.87
CA ASP A 121 15.35 5.59 -7.46
C ASP A 121 15.72 5.81 -5.99
N ARG A 122 14.88 6.54 -5.25
CA ARG A 122 15.05 6.79 -3.81
C ARG A 122 14.32 5.76 -2.94
N PHE A 123 13.54 4.86 -3.56
CA PHE A 123 12.76 3.84 -2.84
C PHE A 123 13.67 2.87 -2.09
N SER A 124 14.71 2.34 -2.72
CA SER A 124 15.62 1.38 -2.10
C SER A 124 17.04 1.95 -1.92
N GLY A 125 17.81 1.35 -1.02
CA GLY A 125 19.19 1.77 -0.75
C GLY A 125 20.13 1.57 -1.94
N ASP A 126 19.84 0.62 -2.82
CA ASP A 126 20.54 0.31 -4.05
C ASP A 126 19.96 1.02 -5.29
N ARG A 127 19.07 1.99 -5.07
CA ARG A 127 18.47 2.89 -6.08
C ARG A 127 17.56 2.19 -7.08
N HIS A 128 16.92 1.10 -6.70
CA HIS A 128 15.88 0.45 -7.48
C HIS A 128 14.49 0.97 -7.09
N PRO A 129 13.63 1.40 -8.04
CA PRO A 129 12.24 1.75 -7.77
C PRO A 129 11.42 0.51 -7.42
N ILE A 130 10.26 0.71 -6.78
CA ILE A 130 9.36 -0.40 -6.41
C ILE A 130 8.94 -1.25 -7.62
N THR A 131 8.91 -0.66 -8.81
CA THR A 131 8.59 -1.35 -10.08
C THR A 131 9.58 -2.45 -10.44
N ASP A 132 10.80 -2.44 -9.88
CA ASP A 132 11.78 -3.48 -10.14
C ASP A 132 11.53 -4.75 -9.33
N TYR A 133 10.67 -4.67 -8.30
CA TYR A 133 10.35 -5.79 -7.40
C TYR A 133 9.02 -6.46 -7.73
N PHE A 134 8.13 -5.80 -8.46
CA PHE A 134 6.77 -6.29 -8.79
C PHE A 134 6.52 -6.28 -10.29
N ASP A 135 5.75 -7.27 -10.75
CA ASP A 135 5.37 -7.38 -12.15
C ASP A 135 4.18 -6.46 -12.48
N SER A 136 3.26 -6.29 -11.52
CA SER A 136 2.09 -5.41 -11.64
C SER A 136 1.89 -4.58 -10.38
N LEU A 137 1.37 -3.35 -10.54
CA LEU A 137 1.04 -2.44 -9.43
C LEU A 137 -0.42 -2.02 -9.53
N PHE A 138 -1.21 -2.32 -8.51
CA PHE A 138 -2.62 -1.95 -8.38
C PHE A 138 -2.79 -0.94 -7.25
N CYS A 139 -2.71 0.33 -7.59
CA CYS A 139 -2.84 1.46 -6.67
C CYS A 139 -4.29 1.93 -6.65
N SER A 140 -4.90 2.03 -5.48
CA SER A 140 -6.33 2.35 -5.31
C SER A 140 -6.75 3.61 -6.06
N TYR A 141 -5.96 4.70 -5.99
CA TYR A 141 -6.28 5.97 -6.65
C TYR A 141 -6.24 5.88 -8.19
N GLU A 142 -5.49 4.93 -8.76
CA GLU A 142 -5.41 4.71 -10.21
C GLU A 142 -6.59 3.87 -10.70
N ILE A 143 -6.89 2.78 -9.97
CA ILE A 143 -7.97 1.85 -10.34
C ILE A 143 -9.35 2.26 -9.79
N LYS A 144 -9.40 3.27 -8.90
CA LYS A 144 -10.61 3.83 -8.27
C LYS A 144 -11.41 2.84 -7.43
N HIS A 145 -10.74 1.85 -6.91
CA HIS A 145 -11.26 0.87 -5.96
C HIS A 145 -10.30 0.73 -4.80
N CYS A 146 -10.83 0.52 -3.58
CA CYS A 146 -10.03 0.33 -2.37
C CYS A 146 -10.33 -1.03 -1.74
N LYS A 147 -9.33 -1.67 -1.16
CA LYS A 147 -9.51 -2.76 -0.20
C LYS A 147 -10.27 -2.20 1.03
N PRO A 148 -11.15 -2.97 1.66
CA PRO A 148 -11.47 -4.38 1.44
C PRO A 148 -12.60 -4.65 0.44
N SER A 149 -12.94 -3.73 -0.48
CA SER A 149 -14.02 -3.96 -1.45
C SER A 149 -13.73 -5.16 -2.35
N ALA A 150 -14.74 -6.00 -2.58
CA ALA A 150 -14.68 -7.09 -3.55
C ALA A 150 -14.36 -6.58 -4.97
N ASP A 151 -14.81 -5.36 -5.31
CA ASP A 151 -14.53 -4.75 -6.62
C ASP A 151 -13.03 -4.52 -6.84
N TYR A 152 -12.27 -4.20 -5.77
CA TYR A 152 -10.82 -4.07 -5.84
C TYR A 152 -10.18 -5.40 -6.27
N PHE A 153 -10.44 -6.48 -5.55
CA PHE A 153 -9.87 -7.79 -5.84
C PHE A 153 -10.33 -8.35 -7.19
N ASN A 154 -11.61 -8.18 -7.53
CA ASN A 154 -12.13 -8.57 -8.84
C ASN A 154 -11.47 -7.79 -9.98
N TYR A 155 -11.15 -6.51 -9.79
CA TYR A 155 -10.38 -5.73 -10.75
C TYR A 155 -8.97 -6.32 -10.93
N VAL A 156 -8.25 -6.55 -9.83
CA VAL A 156 -6.88 -7.11 -9.83
C VAL A 156 -6.84 -8.45 -10.54
N LEU A 157 -7.72 -9.38 -10.18
CA LEU A 157 -7.79 -10.71 -10.81
C LEU A 157 -8.02 -10.63 -12.32
N ARG A 158 -8.94 -9.77 -12.76
CA ARG A 158 -9.23 -9.60 -14.20
C ARG A 158 -8.10 -8.92 -14.96
N ALA A 159 -7.47 -7.89 -14.37
CA ALA A 159 -6.44 -7.11 -15.04
C ALA A 159 -5.20 -7.94 -15.40
N ASP A 160 -4.81 -8.87 -14.52
CA ASP A 160 -3.67 -9.77 -14.75
C ASP A 160 -4.11 -11.21 -15.14
N ASN A 161 -5.40 -11.41 -15.45
CA ASN A 161 -5.96 -12.71 -15.87
C ASN A 161 -5.61 -13.85 -14.90
N MET A 162 -5.78 -13.60 -13.60
CA MET A 162 -5.46 -14.53 -12.52
C MET A 162 -6.69 -15.31 -12.04
N ASN A 163 -6.52 -16.59 -11.68
CA ASN A 163 -7.52 -17.37 -10.95
C ASN A 163 -7.35 -17.13 -9.44
N ALA A 164 -8.44 -16.94 -8.72
CA ALA A 164 -8.40 -16.63 -7.29
C ALA A 164 -7.70 -17.73 -6.46
N ASP A 165 -7.97 -19.00 -6.76
CA ASP A 165 -7.40 -20.18 -6.09
C ASP A 165 -5.90 -20.41 -6.37
N GLU A 166 -5.33 -19.66 -7.33
CA GLU A 166 -3.90 -19.66 -7.64
C GLU A 166 -3.19 -18.42 -7.04
N CYS A 167 -3.91 -17.58 -6.25
CA CYS A 167 -3.41 -16.35 -5.67
C CYS A 167 -3.24 -16.48 -4.16
N LEU A 168 -2.12 -15.94 -3.64
CA LEU A 168 -1.88 -15.74 -2.21
C LEU A 168 -1.81 -14.23 -1.93
N PHE A 169 -2.66 -13.73 -1.05
CA PHE A 169 -2.67 -12.32 -0.65
C PHE A 169 -2.01 -12.13 0.71
N VAL A 170 -1.03 -11.26 0.78
CA VAL A 170 -0.19 -10.96 1.94
C VAL A 170 -0.52 -9.53 2.42
N ASP A 171 -1.12 -9.40 3.60
CA ASP A 171 -1.63 -8.11 4.11
C ASP A 171 -1.62 -8.13 5.65
N ASP A 172 -1.49 -6.98 6.31
CA ASP A 172 -1.51 -6.84 7.77
C ASP A 172 -2.92 -6.57 8.33
N SER A 173 -3.91 -6.35 7.45
CA SER A 173 -5.31 -6.13 7.80
C SER A 173 -6.14 -7.40 7.69
N ILE A 174 -6.66 -7.88 8.81
CA ILE A 174 -7.56 -9.05 8.84
C ILE A 174 -8.84 -8.82 8.00
N ASN A 175 -9.30 -7.57 7.86
CA ASN A 175 -10.48 -7.25 7.06
C ASN A 175 -10.19 -7.43 5.56
N ASN A 176 -9.00 -7.03 5.11
CA ASN A 176 -8.56 -7.22 3.74
C ASN A 176 -8.40 -8.71 3.44
N ILE A 177 -7.75 -9.46 4.36
CA ILE A 177 -7.59 -10.93 4.23
C ILE A 177 -8.94 -11.62 4.10
N ARG A 178 -9.88 -11.35 5.01
CA ARG A 178 -11.23 -11.97 4.97
C ARG A 178 -11.98 -11.66 3.68
N SER A 179 -11.85 -10.43 3.18
CA SER A 179 -12.47 -10.06 1.92
C SER A 179 -11.87 -10.82 0.73
N ALA A 180 -10.55 -10.93 0.65
CA ALA A 180 -9.87 -11.71 -0.37
C ALA A 180 -10.26 -13.21 -0.30
N GLU A 181 -10.29 -13.79 0.90
CA GLU A 181 -10.70 -15.19 1.13
C GLU A 181 -12.14 -15.47 0.71
N SER A 182 -13.05 -14.51 0.90
CA SER A 182 -14.43 -14.63 0.44
C SER A 182 -14.58 -14.77 -1.08
N LEU A 183 -13.55 -14.39 -1.83
CA LEU A 183 -13.45 -14.51 -3.29
C LEU A 183 -12.62 -15.71 -3.75
N GLY A 184 -12.15 -16.55 -2.82
CA GLY A 184 -11.34 -17.74 -3.11
C GLY A 184 -9.83 -17.47 -3.20
N ILE A 185 -9.36 -16.27 -2.88
CA ILE A 185 -7.93 -15.94 -2.78
C ILE A 185 -7.42 -16.48 -1.43
N HIS A 186 -6.26 -17.13 -1.41
CA HIS A 186 -5.64 -17.58 -0.15
C HIS A 186 -5.09 -16.40 0.64
N GLY A 187 -5.29 -16.38 1.96
CA GLY A 187 -4.83 -15.31 2.83
C GLY A 187 -3.53 -15.66 3.57
N PHE A 188 -2.66 -14.64 3.77
CA PHE A 188 -1.52 -14.67 4.65
C PHE A 188 -1.48 -13.36 5.47
N LEU A 189 -1.92 -13.44 6.73
CA LEU A 189 -1.92 -12.30 7.64
C LEU A 189 -0.51 -12.05 8.17
N VAL A 190 -0.02 -10.83 7.96
CA VAL A 190 1.27 -10.35 8.48
C VAL A 190 1.06 -9.70 9.86
N GLU A 191 1.93 -10.01 10.80
CA GLU A 191 1.98 -9.29 12.07
C GLU A 191 2.86 -8.04 11.92
N PRO A 192 2.30 -6.83 12.15
CA PRO A 192 3.05 -5.59 11.95
C PRO A 192 4.37 -5.55 12.74
N GLY A 193 5.45 -5.15 12.07
CA GLY A 193 6.78 -5.03 12.67
C GLY A 193 7.55 -6.34 12.86
N LYS A 194 6.94 -7.50 12.56
CA LYS A 194 7.65 -8.80 12.57
C LYS A 194 8.21 -9.16 11.20
N ASP A 195 9.22 -10.02 11.21
CA ASP A 195 9.74 -10.62 9.98
C ASP A 195 8.76 -11.71 9.51
N TRP A 196 8.06 -11.43 8.43
CA TRP A 196 7.10 -12.34 7.81
C TRP A 196 7.73 -13.20 6.70
N THR A 197 8.94 -12.84 6.23
CA THR A 197 9.53 -13.41 5.01
C THR A 197 9.79 -14.91 5.12
N VAL A 198 10.35 -15.35 6.25
CA VAL A 198 10.64 -16.78 6.50
C VAL A 198 9.36 -17.61 6.60
N ALA A 199 8.33 -17.07 7.28
CA ALA A 199 7.04 -17.76 7.44
C ALA A 199 6.30 -17.89 6.09
N LEU A 200 6.36 -16.84 5.25
CA LEU A 200 5.79 -16.88 3.90
C LEU A 200 6.50 -17.91 3.01
N GLU A 201 7.83 -17.90 2.98
CA GLU A 201 8.61 -18.85 2.16
C GLU A 201 8.35 -20.31 2.60
N LYS A 202 8.19 -20.56 3.92
CA LYS A 202 7.81 -21.87 4.44
C LYS A 202 6.42 -22.28 3.97
N LYS A 203 5.41 -21.42 4.08
CA LYS A 203 4.05 -21.68 3.60
C LYS A 203 4.04 -22.04 2.12
N LEU A 204 4.74 -21.27 1.28
CA LEU A 204 4.85 -21.53 -0.15
C LEU A 204 5.58 -22.85 -0.48
N GLY A 205 6.54 -23.27 0.35
CA GLY A 205 7.22 -24.56 0.21
C GLY A 205 6.36 -25.75 0.62
N GLU A 206 5.37 -25.58 1.47
CA GLU A 206 4.40 -26.61 1.88
C GLU A 206 3.27 -26.81 0.85
N GLU A 207 3.02 -25.80 -0.02
CA GLU A 207 1.99 -25.81 -1.06
C GLU A 207 2.54 -26.19 -2.47
N ALA A 208 3.85 -26.40 -2.59
CA ALA A 208 4.52 -26.78 -3.83
C ALA A 208 4.55 -28.30 -4.02
#